data_9847ee5bf748e55b2e63141dcd8210ac
#
_entry.id   9847ee5bf748e55b2e63141dcd8210ac
#
_cell.length_a   1.000
_cell.length_b   1.000
_cell.length_c   1.000
_cell.angle_alpha   90.00
_cell.angle_beta   90.00
_cell.angle_gamma   90.00
#
_symmetry.space_group_name_H-M   'P 1'
#
loop_
_entity.id
_entity.type
_entity.pdbx_description
1 polymer ?
#
loop_
_entity_poly.entity_id
_entity_poly.type
_entity_poly.pdbx_seq_one_letter_code
_entity_poly.pdbx_strand_id
1 'polypeptide(L)' 'MPNENNLLPEHAQLAAVLDNPEAIQRIKEPTEKMQIAAVQKKPELVRLFTNPTEKVQLSAVIASP' A
#
# COMPACT_ATOMS: atom_id res chain seq x y z
N MET A 1 20.48 -5.92 7.06
CA MET A 1 20.31 -5.83 5.61
C MET A 1 19.19 -4.87 5.28
N PRO A 2 19.33 -4.12 4.19
CA PRO A 2 18.24 -3.26 3.78
C PRO A 2 17.02 -4.10 3.42
N ASN A 3 15.85 -3.50 3.55
CA ASN A 3 14.61 -4.15 3.17
C ASN A 3 14.60 -4.40 1.66
N GLU A 4 14.48 -5.64 1.26
CA GLU A 4 14.50 -6.00 -0.15
C GLU A 4 13.41 -5.31 -0.95
N ASN A 5 12.27 -5.04 -0.34
CA ASN A 5 11.16 -4.39 -1.03
C ASN A 5 11.53 -2.98 -1.49
N ASN A 6 12.43 -2.30 -0.76
CA ASN A 6 12.87 -0.96 -1.15
C ASN A 6 13.85 -0.97 -2.32
N LEU A 7 14.42 -2.14 -2.63
CA LEU A 7 15.37 -2.29 -3.73
C LEU A 7 14.71 -2.77 -5.01
N LEU A 8 13.44 -3.16 -4.94
CA LEU A 8 12.71 -3.66 -6.09
C LEU A 8 12.16 -2.51 -6.93
N PRO A 9 12.02 -2.71 -8.24
CA PRO A 9 11.34 -1.73 -9.06
C PRO A 9 9.86 -1.61 -8.64
N GLU A 10 9.25 -0.49 -9.00
CA GLU A 10 7.89 -0.20 -8.57
C GLU A 10 6.89 -1.33 -8.88
N HIS A 11 6.98 -1.89 -10.09
CA HIS A 11 6.02 -2.93 -10.46
C HIS A 11 6.17 -4.19 -9.60
N ALA A 12 7.41 -4.50 -9.18
CA ALA A 12 7.65 -5.65 -8.31
C ALA A 12 7.14 -5.36 -6.89
N GLN A 13 7.31 -4.12 -6.43
CA GLN A 13 6.77 -3.72 -5.13
C GLN A 13 5.25 -3.79 -5.14
N LEU A 14 4.63 -3.32 -6.22
CA LEU A 14 3.19 -3.38 -6.36
C LEU A 14 2.69 -4.83 -6.35
N ALA A 15 3.40 -5.71 -7.06
CA ALA A 15 3.05 -7.13 -7.08
C ALA A 15 3.11 -7.73 -5.68
N ALA A 16 4.11 -7.36 -4.89
CA ALA A 16 4.23 -7.82 -3.52
C ALA A 16 3.05 -7.36 -2.67
N VAL A 17 2.61 -6.12 -2.85
CA VAL A 17 1.47 -5.57 -2.13
C VAL A 17 0.18 -6.27 -2.54
N LEU A 18 0.02 -6.59 -3.82
CA LEU A 18 -1.15 -7.31 -4.29
C LEU A 18 -1.23 -8.72 -3.75
N ASP A 19 -0.06 -9.36 -3.58
CA ASP A 19 0.02 -10.69 -3.01
C ASP A 19 -0.25 -10.67 -1.51
N ASN A 20 0.32 -9.68 -0.83
CA ASN A 20 0.16 -9.50 0.61
C ASN A 20 0.10 -8.00 0.93
N PRO A 21 -1.10 -7.45 1.15
CA PRO A 21 -1.24 -6.01 1.38
C PRO A 21 -0.37 -5.47 2.52
N GLU A 22 -0.09 -6.29 3.52
CA GLU A 22 0.73 -5.84 4.64
C GLU A 22 2.18 -5.62 4.24
N ALA A 23 2.60 -6.11 3.08
CA ALA A 23 3.94 -5.87 2.57
C ALA A 23 4.20 -4.36 2.38
N ILE A 24 3.14 -3.56 2.22
CA ILE A 24 3.30 -2.11 2.05
C ILE A 24 3.98 -1.48 3.26
N GLN A 25 3.88 -2.10 4.43
CA GLN A 25 4.53 -1.59 5.64
C GLN A 25 6.04 -1.65 5.53
N ARG A 26 6.57 -2.50 4.66
CA ARG A 26 7.99 -2.68 4.45
C ARG A 26 8.54 -1.79 3.35
N ILE A 27 7.66 -1.13 2.61
CA ILE A 27 8.07 -0.24 1.53
C ILE A 27 8.24 1.15 2.11
N LYS A 28 9.44 1.70 1.95
CA LYS A 28 9.77 2.98 2.57
C LYS A 28 8.95 4.13 2.02
N GLU A 29 8.77 4.17 0.71
CA GLU A 29 8.01 5.23 0.06
C GLU A 29 7.00 4.63 -0.91
N PRO A 30 5.90 4.08 -0.37
CA PRO A 30 4.89 3.48 -1.24
C PRO A 30 4.22 4.55 -2.10
N THR A 31 4.01 4.22 -3.37
CA THR A 31 3.32 5.13 -4.27
C THR A 31 1.83 5.14 -3.95
N GLU A 32 1.12 6.14 -4.46
CA GLU A 32 -0.33 6.19 -4.29
C GLU A 32 -1.00 4.93 -4.84
N LYS A 33 -0.52 4.46 -5.99
CA LYS A 33 -1.05 3.23 -6.60
C LYS A 33 -0.91 2.03 -5.67
N MET A 34 0.25 1.90 -5.01
CA MET A 34 0.47 0.83 -4.05
C MET A 34 -0.45 0.95 -2.85
N GLN A 35 -0.62 2.18 -2.36
CA GLN A 35 -1.49 2.42 -1.21
C GLN A 35 -2.94 2.08 -1.54
N ILE A 36 -3.39 2.46 -2.74
CA ILE A 36 -4.75 2.14 -3.17
C ILE A 36 -4.93 0.62 -3.27
N ALA A 37 -3.95 -0.07 -3.86
CA ALA A 37 -4.01 -1.52 -3.99
C ALA A 37 -4.09 -2.19 -2.61
N ALA A 38 -3.31 -1.70 -1.66
CA ALA A 38 -3.29 -2.25 -0.31
C ALA A 38 -4.63 -2.06 0.39
N VAL A 39 -5.20 -0.85 0.35
CA VAL A 39 -6.45 -0.59 1.06
C VAL A 39 -7.66 -1.22 0.37
N GLN A 40 -7.57 -1.52 -0.91
CA GLN A 40 -8.65 -2.24 -1.58
C GLN A 40 -8.77 -3.67 -1.07
N LYS A 41 -7.67 -4.24 -0.61
CA LYS A 41 -7.66 -5.58 -0.05
C LYS A 41 -7.83 -5.57 1.47
N LYS A 42 -7.29 -4.54 2.11
CA LYS A 42 -7.29 -4.44 3.57
C LYS A 42 -7.48 -2.97 3.96
N PRO A 43 -8.74 -2.50 3.98
CA PRO A 43 -9.02 -1.07 4.21
C PRO A 43 -8.40 -0.48 5.47
N GLU A 44 -8.27 -1.27 6.52
CA GLU A 44 -7.71 -0.78 7.78
C GLU A 44 -6.26 -0.33 7.65
N LEU A 45 -5.56 -0.71 6.58
CA LEU A 45 -4.18 -0.28 6.37
C LEU A 45 -4.07 1.23 6.15
N VAL A 46 -5.16 1.89 5.79
CA VAL A 46 -5.14 3.35 5.61
C VAL A 46 -4.68 4.06 6.88
N ARG A 47 -4.91 3.45 8.04
CA ARG A 47 -4.52 4.03 9.32
C ARG A 47 -3.01 4.08 9.51
N LEU A 48 -2.27 3.28 8.75
CA LEU A 48 -0.82 3.22 8.86
C LEU A 48 -0.15 4.29 8.03
N PHE A 49 -0.88 4.93 7.13
CA PHE A 49 -0.31 5.95 6.25
C PHE A 49 -0.34 7.30 6.96
N THR A 50 0.81 7.98 6.95
CA THR A 50 0.93 9.26 7.63
C THR A 50 0.07 10.34 6.98
N ASN A 51 0.01 10.35 5.67
CA ASN A 51 -0.70 11.40 4.95
C ASN A 51 -1.32 10.82 3.67
N PRO A 52 -2.33 9.97 3.82
CA PRO A 52 -2.96 9.34 2.64
C PRO A 52 -3.65 10.39 1.79
N THR A 53 -3.55 10.23 0.48
CA THR A 53 -4.23 11.13 -0.45
C THR A 53 -5.74 10.88 -0.39
N GLU A 54 -6.50 11.82 -0.96
CA GLU A 54 -7.95 11.67 -1.00
C GLU A 54 -8.35 10.39 -1.73
N LYS A 55 -7.65 10.05 -2.81
CA LYS A 55 -7.93 8.82 -3.55
C LYS A 55 -7.73 7.58 -2.70
N VAL A 56 -6.67 7.58 -1.89
CA VAL A 56 -6.39 6.45 -1.00
C VAL A 56 -7.49 6.33 0.06
N GLN A 57 -7.86 7.47 0.65
CA GLN A 57 -8.90 7.48 1.67
C GLN A 57 -10.24 7.01 1.09
N LEU A 58 -10.57 7.49 -0.10
CA LEU A 58 -11.81 7.10 -0.76
C LEU A 58 -11.82 5.62 -1.10
N SER A 59 -10.68 5.10 -1.56
CA SER A 59 -10.57 3.67 -1.85
C SER A 59 -10.80 2.83 -0.60
N ALA A 60 -10.30 3.28 0.55
CA ALA A 60 -10.49 2.58 1.81
C ALA A 60 -11.97 2.57 2.20
N VAL A 61 -12.65 3.71 2.04
CA VAL A 61 -14.07 3.82 2.37
C VAL A 61 -14.90 2.91 1.47
N ILE A 62 -14.59 2.87 0.19
CA ILE A 62 -15.31 2.03 -0.76
C ILE A 62 -15.10 0.55 -0.44
N ALA A 63 -13.89 0.18 -0.06
CA ALA A 63 -13.55 -1.21 0.24
C ALA A 63 -14.12 -1.66 1.60
N SER A 64 -14.36 -0.73 2.50
CA SER A 64 -14.89 -1.03 3.83
C SER A 64 -16.36 -0.68 3.87
N PRO A 65 -17.25 -1.69 3.91
CA PRO A 65 -18.68 -1.44 3.97
C PRO A 65 -19.12 -0.73 5.24
#